data_d3976052e4bb2f231564f2973b2b540c
#
_entry.id   d3976052e4bb2f231564f2973b2b540c
#
_cell.length_a   1.000
_cell.length_b   1.000
_cell.length_c   1.000
_cell.angle_alpha   90.00
_cell.angle_beta   90.00
_cell.angle_gamma   90.00
#
_symmetry.space_group_name_H-M   'P 1'
#
loop_
_entity.id
_entity.type
_entity.pdbx_description
1 polymer ?
#
loop_
_entity_poly.entity_id
_entity_poly.type
_entity_poly.pdbx_seq_one_letter_code
_entity_poly.pdbx_strand_id
1 'polypeptide(L)'
;MKKRVLSLMLALSLMSVPALAVENSTENFTRSRTYDGQFSDLPETHVFYKNVAALYEYGLSVGQADGTYGLSAPMTVGQAVIFAGRIRSLYRTGDPETGPAGFTAAAVGLKDAQRVY
;
A
#
# COMPACT_ATOMS: atom_id res chain seq x y z
N MET A 1 44.41 -8.59 23.49
CA MET A 1 43.26 -7.83 23.99
C MET A 1 42.81 -6.72 23.04
N LYS A 2 43.69 -6.06 22.34
CA LYS A 2 43.33 -5.01 21.37
C LYS A 2 42.58 -5.51 20.11
N LYS A 3 42.72 -6.77 19.75
CA LYS A 3 42.08 -7.39 18.58
C LYS A 3 40.58 -7.68 18.76
N ARG A 4 40.08 -7.76 19.98
CA ARG A 4 38.66 -8.07 20.27
C ARG A 4 37.77 -6.84 20.18
N VAL A 5 38.31 -5.65 20.41
CA VAL A 5 37.56 -4.39 20.33
C VAL A 5 37.31 -3.97 18.88
N LEU A 6 38.26 -4.28 17.98
CA LEU A 6 38.13 -3.98 16.57
C LEU A 6 37.03 -4.82 15.89
N SER A 7 36.86 -6.07 16.34
CA SER A 7 35.82 -6.97 15.82
C SER A 7 34.40 -6.53 16.20
N LEU A 8 34.22 -5.89 17.36
CA LEU A 8 32.97 -5.42 17.83
C LEU A 8 32.49 -4.15 17.06
N MET A 9 33.42 -3.30 16.67
CA MET A 9 33.12 -2.10 15.90
C MET A 9 32.73 -2.43 14.44
N LEU A 10 33.29 -3.47 13.87
CA LEU A 10 32.96 -3.89 12.51
C LEU A 10 31.56 -4.49 12.43
N ALA A 11 31.08 -5.14 13.47
CA ALA A 11 29.72 -5.69 13.52
C ALA A 11 28.64 -4.60 13.60
N LEU A 12 28.92 -3.44 14.18
CA LEU A 12 27.96 -2.33 14.25
C LEU A 12 27.79 -1.60 12.91
N SER A 13 28.80 -1.63 12.04
CA SER A 13 28.74 -0.96 10.74
C SER A 13 27.92 -1.72 9.68
N LEU A 14 27.51 -2.96 9.96
CA LEU A 14 26.70 -3.79 9.07
C LEU A 14 25.20 -3.75 9.37
N MET A 15 24.76 -2.97 10.34
CA MET A 15 23.35 -2.74 10.57
C MET A 15 22.83 -1.81 9.46
N SER A 16 22.16 -2.42 8.47
CA SER A 16 21.42 -1.66 7.47
C SER A 16 20.37 -0.81 8.16
N VAL A 17 20.53 0.49 8.10
CA VAL A 17 19.48 1.42 8.52
C VAL A 17 18.34 1.27 7.51
N PRO A 18 17.11 0.93 7.93
CA PRO A 18 16.00 0.90 7.00
C PRO A 18 15.84 2.27 6.36
N ALA A 19 15.63 2.29 5.05
CA ALA A 19 15.37 3.52 4.34
C ALA A 19 14.14 4.19 4.97
N LEU A 20 14.29 5.39 5.52
CA LEU A 20 13.18 6.17 6.07
C LEU A 20 12.38 6.75 4.91
N ALA A 21 11.06 6.70 5.02
CA ALA A 21 10.18 7.37 4.08
C ALA A 21 10.46 8.88 4.07
N VAL A 22 10.46 9.47 2.88
CA VAL A 22 10.64 10.91 2.69
C VAL A 22 9.28 11.59 2.77
N GLU A 23 9.17 12.66 3.52
CA GLU A 23 7.90 13.37 3.62
C GLU A 23 7.52 14.00 2.27
N ASN A 24 6.30 13.71 1.80
CA ASN A 24 5.73 14.22 0.55
C ASN A 24 6.60 13.91 -0.69
N SER A 25 6.91 12.65 -0.91
CA SER A 25 7.74 12.20 -2.04
C SER A 25 7.11 11.07 -2.84
N THR A 26 7.32 11.10 -4.15
CA THR A 26 7.01 9.97 -5.04
C THR A 26 7.93 8.77 -4.80
N GLU A 27 9.08 8.96 -4.16
CA GLU A 27 9.99 7.88 -3.75
C GLU A 27 9.36 6.97 -2.69
N ASN A 28 8.33 7.44 -2.02
CA ASN A 28 7.56 6.66 -1.05
C ASN A 28 6.70 5.56 -1.69
N PHE A 29 6.50 5.61 -3.01
CA PHE A 29 5.76 4.56 -3.72
C PHE A 29 6.64 3.32 -3.89
N THR A 30 6.69 2.51 -2.85
CA THR A 30 7.42 1.24 -2.83
C THR A 30 6.45 0.07 -2.77
N ARG A 31 6.83 -1.05 -3.41
CA ARG A 31 6.03 -2.27 -3.35
C ARG A 31 6.22 -2.94 -1.99
N SER A 32 5.13 -3.08 -1.25
CA SER A 32 5.10 -3.70 0.09
C SER A 32 4.58 -5.13 0.08
N ARG A 33 4.05 -5.59 -1.05
CA ARG A 33 3.44 -6.92 -1.24
C ARG A 33 3.88 -7.52 -2.57
N THR A 34 3.70 -8.81 -2.71
CA THR A 34 3.88 -9.52 -3.98
C THR A 34 2.54 -10.01 -4.49
N TYR A 35 2.26 -9.78 -5.77
CA TYR A 35 1.08 -10.33 -6.41
C TYR A 35 1.40 -11.70 -7.04
N ASP A 36 0.76 -12.74 -6.54
CA ASP A 36 0.94 -14.13 -6.96
C ASP A 36 -0.37 -14.76 -7.49
N GLY A 37 -1.22 -13.96 -8.12
CA GLY A 37 -2.48 -14.45 -8.65
C GLY A 37 -3.60 -14.60 -7.63
N GLN A 38 -3.65 -13.74 -6.61
CA GLN A 38 -4.64 -13.82 -5.54
C GLN A 38 -6.08 -13.58 -6.01
N PHE A 39 -6.27 -12.90 -7.14
CA PHE A 39 -7.61 -12.59 -7.65
C PHE A 39 -8.05 -13.59 -8.70
N SER A 40 -9.10 -14.36 -8.40
CA SER A 40 -9.59 -15.42 -9.26
C SER A 40 -10.21 -14.92 -10.58
N ASP A 41 -10.64 -13.67 -10.63
CA ASP A 41 -11.22 -13.03 -11.82
C ASP A 41 -10.19 -12.28 -12.68
N LEU A 42 -8.89 -12.37 -12.36
CA LEU A 42 -7.82 -11.67 -13.06
C LEU A 42 -6.84 -12.67 -13.71
N PRO A 43 -7.13 -13.17 -14.91
CA PRO A 43 -6.18 -14.01 -15.63
C PRO A 43 -4.96 -13.19 -16.11
N GLU A 44 -3.81 -13.82 -16.22
CA GLU A 44 -2.56 -13.17 -16.68
C GLU A 44 -2.69 -12.52 -18.07
N THR A 45 -3.61 -13.01 -18.88
CA THR A 45 -3.89 -12.48 -20.21
C THR A 45 -4.77 -11.24 -20.21
N HIS A 46 -5.33 -10.88 -19.05
CA HIS A 46 -6.20 -9.71 -18.95
C HIS A 46 -5.45 -8.41 -19.21
N VAL A 47 -6.04 -7.51 -19.98
CA VAL A 47 -5.41 -6.23 -20.38
C VAL A 47 -4.98 -5.39 -19.19
N PHE A 48 -5.67 -5.45 -18.07
CA PHE A 48 -5.34 -4.73 -16.83
C PHE A 48 -4.57 -5.55 -15.80
N TYR A 49 -4.12 -6.75 -16.13
CA TYR A 49 -3.42 -7.62 -15.18
C TYR A 49 -2.27 -6.91 -14.45
N LYS A 50 -1.36 -6.29 -15.20
CA LYS A 50 -0.20 -5.59 -14.63
C LYS A 50 -0.61 -4.39 -13.77
N ASN A 51 -1.65 -3.68 -14.16
CA ASN A 51 -2.13 -2.51 -13.43
C ASN A 51 -2.76 -2.92 -12.09
N VAL A 52 -3.59 -3.95 -12.10
CA VAL A 52 -4.24 -4.47 -10.87
C VAL A 52 -3.21 -5.11 -9.94
N ALA A 53 -2.28 -5.88 -10.49
CA ALA A 53 -1.16 -6.43 -9.72
C ALA A 53 -0.36 -5.30 -9.03
N ALA A 54 -0.06 -4.22 -9.75
CA ALA A 54 0.63 -3.07 -9.18
C ALA A 54 -0.18 -2.39 -8.06
N LEU A 55 -1.49 -2.21 -8.23
CA LEU A 55 -2.35 -1.65 -7.18
C LEU A 55 -2.30 -2.48 -5.90
N TYR A 56 -2.30 -3.79 -6.03
CA TYR A 56 -2.15 -4.70 -4.89
C TYR A 56 -0.76 -4.60 -4.25
N GLU A 57 0.29 -4.61 -5.06
CA GLU A 57 1.67 -4.57 -4.58
C GLU A 57 2.01 -3.27 -3.85
N TYR A 58 1.45 -2.16 -4.28
CA TYR A 58 1.60 -0.86 -3.59
C TYR A 58 0.64 -0.68 -2.40
N GLY A 59 -0.18 -1.67 -2.08
CA GLY A 59 -1.12 -1.60 -0.97
C GLY A 59 -2.31 -0.67 -1.21
N LEU A 60 -2.57 -0.28 -2.45
CA LEU A 60 -3.65 0.64 -2.81
C LEU A 60 -5.00 -0.05 -2.93
N SER A 61 -5.00 -1.33 -3.28
CA SER A 61 -6.22 -2.15 -3.36
C SER A 61 -5.94 -3.56 -2.89
N VAL A 62 -6.89 -4.15 -2.18
CA VAL A 62 -6.79 -5.54 -1.68
C VAL A 62 -7.83 -6.47 -2.33
N GLY A 63 -8.63 -5.96 -3.27
CA GLY A 63 -9.73 -6.70 -3.86
C GLY A 63 -10.91 -6.86 -2.92
N GLN A 64 -11.74 -7.85 -3.19
CA GLN A 64 -12.96 -8.14 -2.46
C GLN A 64 -12.77 -9.34 -1.51
N ALA A 65 -13.66 -9.47 -0.53
CA ALA A 65 -13.60 -10.55 0.45
C ALA A 65 -13.80 -11.95 -0.14
N ASP A 66 -14.40 -12.05 -1.33
CA ASP A 66 -14.62 -13.32 -2.03
C ASP A 66 -13.42 -13.81 -2.86
N GLY A 67 -12.29 -13.11 -2.79
CA GLY A 67 -11.08 -13.46 -3.53
C GLY A 67 -11.06 -12.97 -4.98
N THR A 68 -12.00 -12.11 -5.38
CA THR A 68 -12.00 -11.43 -6.66
C THR A 68 -11.48 -10.01 -6.55
N TYR A 69 -11.06 -9.44 -7.67
CA TYR A 69 -10.78 -8.00 -7.72
C TYR A 69 -12.07 -7.19 -7.92
N GLY A 70 -13.03 -7.75 -8.65
CA GLY A 70 -14.28 -7.09 -9.00
C GLY A 70 -14.17 -6.23 -10.26
N LEU A 71 -13.50 -6.71 -11.29
CA LEU A 71 -13.25 -6.00 -12.55
C LEU A 71 -14.54 -5.50 -13.23
N SER A 72 -15.63 -6.22 -13.06
CA SER A 72 -16.94 -5.88 -13.66
C SER A 72 -17.81 -5.03 -12.74
N ALA A 73 -17.40 -4.84 -11.49
CA ALA A 73 -18.17 -4.06 -10.53
C ALA A 73 -17.79 -2.56 -10.62
N PRO A 74 -18.77 -1.65 -10.62
CA PRO A 74 -18.48 -0.22 -10.55
C PRO A 74 -17.82 0.10 -9.20
N MET A 75 -16.87 1.01 -9.23
CA MET A 75 -16.28 1.54 -7.99
C MET A 75 -17.33 2.41 -7.28
N THR A 76 -17.51 2.15 -6.00
CA THR A 76 -18.38 3.03 -5.18
C THR A 76 -17.63 4.31 -4.83
N VAL A 77 -18.38 5.35 -4.47
CA VAL A 77 -17.76 6.63 -4.06
C VAL A 77 -16.93 6.47 -2.79
N GLY A 78 -17.39 5.66 -1.83
CA GLY A 78 -16.61 5.32 -0.62
C GLY A 78 -15.29 4.63 -0.94
N GLN A 79 -15.29 3.69 -1.87
CA GLN A 79 -14.06 3.04 -2.35
C GLN A 79 -13.11 4.03 -3.02
N ALA A 80 -13.64 4.96 -3.83
CA ALA A 80 -12.82 5.99 -4.47
C ALA A 80 -12.17 6.93 -3.46
N VAL A 81 -12.88 7.32 -2.41
CA VAL A 81 -12.36 8.15 -1.32
C VAL A 81 -11.25 7.42 -0.57
N ILE A 82 -11.45 6.15 -0.21
CA ILE A 82 -10.43 5.34 0.47
C ILE A 82 -9.19 5.17 -0.43
N PHE A 83 -9.38 4.91 -1.70
CA PHE A 83 -8.30 4.77 -2.67
C PHE A 83 -7.47 6.05 -2.79
N ALA A 84 -8.12 7.20 -2.94
CA ALA A 84 -7.46 8.50 -2.98
C ALA A 84 -6.70 8.80 -1.67
N GLY A 85 -7.29 8.42 -0.53
CA GLY A 85 -6.66 8.53 0.78
C GLY A 85 -5.39 7.70 0.91
N ARG A 86 -5.42 6.47 0.42
CA ARG A 86 -4.25 5.60 0.39
C ARG A 86 -3.13 6.13 -0.49
N ILE A 87 -3.46 6.66 -1.66
CA ILE A 87 -2.47 7.32 -2.54
C ILE A 87 -1.82 8.50 -1.81
N ARG A 88 -2.63 9.36 -1.20
CA ARG A 88 -2.14 10.51 -0.45
C ARG A 88 -1.27 10.09 0.73
N SER A 89 -1.68 9.06 1.47
CA SER A 89 -0.93 8.54 2.60
C SER A 89 0.42 7.96 2.16
N LEU A 90 0.43 7.17 1.09
CA LEU A 90 1.64 6.62 0.50
C LEU A 90 2.60 7.74 0.08
N TYR A 91 2.11 8.78 -0.59
CA TYR A 91 2.90 9.95 -0.96
C TYR A 91 3.53 10.66 0.24
N ARG A 92 2.76 10.83 1.33
CA ARG A 92 3.21 11.58 2.51
C ARG A 92 4.13 10.79 3.43
N THR A 93 3.88 9.50 3.60
CA THR A 93 4.51 8.71 4.66
C THR A 93 5.16 7.42 4.18
N GLY A 94 4.91 7.00 2.94
CA GLY A 94 5.35 5.72 2.44
C GLY A 94 4.51 4.53 2.93
N ASP A 95 3.43 4.77 3.67
CA ASP A 95 2.53 3.76 4.17
C ASP A 95 1.09 4.07 3.75
N PRO A 96 0.45 3.23 2.93
CA PRO A 96 -0.92 3.48 2.48
C PRO A 96 -1.97 3.36 3.60
N GLU A 97 -1.64 2.71 4.71
CA GLU A 97 -2.55 2.52 5.84
C GLU A 97 -2.41 3.61 6.91
N THR A 98 -1.28 4.31 6.94
CA THR A 98 -1.04 5.43 7.88
C THR A 98 -1.66 6.72 7.33
N GLY A 99 -2.91 6.68 6.94
CA GLY A 99 -3.61 7.90 6.56
C GLY A 99 -3.59 8.93 7.70
N PRO A 100 -3.77 10.21 7.40
CA PRO A 100 -4.06 11.16 8.46
C PRO A 100 -5.22 10.59 9.27
N ALA A 101 -5.10 10.67 10.59
CA ALA A 101 -6.14 10.22 11.50
C ALA A 101 -7.49 10.72 10.97
N GLY A 102 -8.36 9.80 10.61
CA GLY A 102 -9.62 10.17 10.03
C GLY A 102 -9.86 9.83 8.57
N PHE A 103 -8.90 9.24 7.86
CA PHE A 103 -9.10 8.86 6.45
C PHE A 103 -9.66 7.44 6.28
N THR A 104 -10.61 7.08 7.10
CA THR A 104 -11.41 5.85 6.96
C THR A 104 -12.85 6.25 6.61
N ALA A 105 -13.58 5.35 5.96
CA ALA A 105 -15.00 5.58 5.67
C ALA A 105 -15.80 5.95 6.93
N ALA A 106 -15.47 5.34 8.07
CA ALA A 106 -16.10 5.65 9.36
C ALA A 106 -15.77 7.05 9.87
N ALA A 107 -14.53 7.47 9.71
CA ALA A 107 -14.07 8.75 10.25
C ALA A 107 -14.55 9.96 9.44
N VAL A 108 -14.82 9.80 8.16
CA VAL A 108 -15.47 10.85 7.34
C VAL A 108 -16.99 10.77 7.40
N GLY A 109 -17.54 9.96 8.30
CA GLY A 109 -19.00 9.82 8.46
C GLY A 109 -19.71 9.04 7.36
N LEU A 110 -18.96 8.30 6.56
CA LEU A 110 -19.49 7.46 5.50
C LEU A 110 -19.90 6.12 6.10
N LYS A 111 -21.17 5.94 6.35
CA LYS A 111 -21.71 4.64 6.79
C LYS A 111 -21.81 3.63 5.64
N ASP A 112 -21.95 4.14 4.45
CA ASP A 112 -21.97 3.38 3.21
C ASP A 112 -21.44 4.23 2.04
N ALA A 113 -21.21 3.60 0.91
CA ALA A 113 -20.66 4.26 -0.27
C ALA A 113 -21.55 5.35 -0.88
N GLN A 114 -22.80 5.47 -0.44
CA GLN A 114 -23.76 6.40 -1.01
C GLN A 114 -23.74 7.78 -0.35
N ARG A 115 -22.99 7.94 0.73
CA ARG A 115 -22.94 9.18 1.52
C ARG A 115 -21.86 10.16 1.16
N VAL A 116 -21.22 9.99 0.03
CA VAL A 116 -20.10 10.85 -0.39
C VAL A 116 -20.54 12.04 -1.26
N TYR A 117 -21.80 12.26 -1.35
CA TYR A 117 -22.33 13.42 -2.08
C TYR A 117 -22.88 14.49 -1.16
#